data_d7f307b499565bbf04b64e004a9f1640
#
_entry.id   d7f307b499565bbf04b64e004a9f1640
#
_cell.length_a   1.000
_cell.length_b   1.000
_cell.length_c   1.000
_cell.angle_alpha   90.00
_cell.angle_beta   90.00
_cell.angle_gamma   90.00
#
_symmetry.space_group_name_H-M   'P 1'
#
loop_
_entity.id
_entity.type
_entity.pdbx_description
1 polymer ?
#
loop_
_entity_poly.entity_id
_entity_poly.type
_entity_poly.pdbx_seq_one_letter_code
_entity_poly.pdbx_strand_id
1 'polypeptide(L)'
;ESWGVIQEFVRGFIENDVKVYSSGGVKLIMLFGDAREKIQTINIKADFVFFDPFSPSKVPKLWDVDFLKDIRSKMNPGAKLSTYSCAKIVKGNFNLAGFNVCDGPVVGRRSPSTIAVNNE
;
A
#
# COMPACT_ATOMS: atom_id res chain seq x y z
N GLU A 1 -24.64 -3.43 -3.06
CA GLU A 1 -24.14 -2.26 -2.38
C GLU A 1 -22.76 -2.46 -1.78
N SER A 2 -21.86 -1.50 -2.02
CA SER A 2 -20.44 -1.68 -1.70
C SER A 2 -20.14 -1.88 -0.21
N TRP A 3 -20.88 -1.18 0.67
CA TRP A 3 -20.68 -1.31 2.12
C TRP A 3 -21.11 -2.68 2.63
N GLY A 4 -22.23 -3.20 2.17
CA GLY A 4 -22.70 -4.53 2.54
C GLY A 4 -21.72 -5.63 2.10
N VAL A 5 -21.15 -5.49 0.92
CA VAL A 5 -20.13 -6.40 0.39
C VAL A 5 -18.88 -6.38 1.28
N ILE A 6 -18.43 -5.20 1.68
CA ILE A 6 -17.25 -5.06 2.54
C ILE A 6 -17.50 -5.67 3.91
N GLN A 7 -18.67 -5.42 4.51
CA GLN A 7 -19.02 -5.99 5.81
C GLN A 7 -19.06 -7.52 5.79
N GLU A 8 -19.64 -8.09 4.75
CA GLU A 8 -19.70 -9.54 4.58
C GLU A 8 -18.30 -10.11 4.35
N PHE A 9 -17.49 -9.43 3.59
CA PHE A 9 -16.11 -9.80 3.32
C PHE A 9 -15.29 -9.82 4.62
N VAL A 10 -15.36 -8.76 5.43
CA VAL A 10 -14.65 -8.66 6.71
C VAL A 10 -15.11 -9.73 7.68
N ARG A 11 -16.42 -10.02 7.72
CA ARG A 11 -16.98 -11.06 8.58
C ARG A 11 -16.43 -12.44 8.27
N GLY A 12 -16.34 -12.78 6.98
CA GLY A 12 -15.74 -14.04 6.54
C GLY A 12 -14.24 -14.10 6.76
N PHE A 13 -13.62 -12.95 6.94
CA PHE A 13 -12.19 -12.81 7.09
C PHE A 13 -11.67 -13.19 8.49
N ILE A 14 -12.51 -13.03 9.52
CA ILE A 14 -12.13 -13.41 10.89
C ILE A 14 -11.77 -14.89 10.99
N GLU A 15 -12.29 -15.71 10.10
CA GLU A 15 -12.09 -17.16 10.09
C GLU A 15 -10.93 -17.64 9.21
N ASN A 16 -10.43 -16.77 8.31
CA ASN A 16 -9.42 -17.15 7.31
C ASN A 16 -8.41 -16.03 7.11
N ASP A 17 -7.15 -16.39 6.82
CA ASP A 17 -6.09 -15.41 6.51
C ASP A 17 -6.29 -14.72 5.16
N VAL A 18 -7.07 -15.31 4.27
CA VAL A 18 -7.32 -14.78 2.92
C VAL A 18 -8.80 -14.86 2.61
N LYS A 19 -9.35 -13.79 2.08
CA LYS A 19 -10.71 -13.77 1.58
C LYS A 19 -10.73 -13.21 0.17
N VAL A 20 -11.43 -13.88 -0.73
CA VAL A 20 -11.59 -13.45 -2.11
C VAL A 20 -13.06 -13.24 -2.41
N TYR A 21 -13.37 -12.12 -3.01
CA TYR A 21 -14.73 -11.79 -3.47
C TYR A 21 -14.65 -11.29 -4.91
N SER A 22 -15.55 -11.76 -5.76
CA SER A 22 -15.63 -11.34 -7.16
C SER A 22 -17.06 -10.96 -7.51
N SER A 23 -17.25 -9.81 -8.13
CA SER A 23 -18.54 -9.36 -8.59
C SER A 23 -18.37 -8.30 -9.69
N GLY A 24 -19.17 -8.38 -10.76
CA GLY A 24 -19.20 -7.35 -11.78
C GLY A 24 -17.86 -7.02 -12.43
N GLY A 25 -17.00 -8.02 -12.62
CA GLY A 25 -15.69 -7.82 -13.21
C GLY A 25 -14.64 -7.30 -12.21
N VAL A 26 -15.02 -7.10 -10.95
CA VAL A 26 -14.10 -6.69 -9.88
C VAL A 26 -13.78 -7.89 -9.02
N LYS A 27 -12.49 -8.07 -8.73
CA LYS A 27 -12.01 -9.08 -7.79
C LYS A 27 -11.35 -8.38 -6.61
N LEU A 28 -11.87 -8.61 -5.42
CA LEU A 28 -11.32 -8.08 -4.17
C LEU A 28 -10.65 -9.21 -3.41
N ILE A 29 -9.39 -9.01 -3.07
CA ILE A 29 -8.61 -9.96 -2.27
C ILE A 29 -8.16 -9.25 -1.01
N MET A 30 -8.52 -9.78 0.15
CA MET A 30 -8.01 -9.29 1.42
C MET A 30 -7.06 -10.33 2.01
N LEU A 31 -5.91 -9.83 2.44
CA LEU A 31 -4.89 -10.63 3.12
C LEU A 31 -4.79 -10.13 4.55
N PHE A 32 -5.00 -11.00 5.51
CA PHE A 32 -4.98 -10.64 6.91
C PHE A 32 -3.72 -11.16 7.58
N GLY A 33 -3.07 -10.29 8.33
CA GLY A 33 -1.85 -10.63 9.03
C GLY A 33 -0.80 -9.53 8.89
N ASP A 34 0.45 -9.87 9.17
CA ASP A 34 1.56 -8.95 9.01
C ASP A 34 1.79 -8.65 7.53
N ALA A 35 1.70 -7.37 7.17
CA ALA A 35 1.85 -6.93 5.79
C ALA A 35 3.21 -7.34 5.19
N ARG A 36 4.27 -7.36 6.00
CA ARG A 36 5.61 -7.75 5.54
C ARG A 36 5.69 -9.22 5.15
N GLU A 37 4.89 -10.06 5.78
CA GLU A 37 4.78 -11.48 5.41
C GLU A 37 3.83 -11.66 4.23
N LYS A 38 2.68 -10.99 4.27
CA LYS A 38 1.65 -11.15 3.26
C LYS A 38 2.07 -10.62 1.89
N ILE A 39 2.89 -9.57 1.83
CA ILE A 39 3.41 -9.05 0.57
C ILE A 39 4.17 -10.13 -0.22
N GLN A 40 4.84 -11.04 0.46
CA GLN A 40 5.57 -12.12 -0.18
C GLN A 40 4.66 -13.13 -0.88
N THR A 41 3.42 -13.21 -0.47
CA THR A 41 2.44 -14.15 -1.04
C THR A 41 1.73 -13.59 -2.28
N ILE A 42 1.89 -12.29 -2.54
CA ILE A 42 1.28 -11.64 -3.70
C ILE A 42 2.07 -11.99 -4.95
N ASN A 43 1.40 -12.53 -5.96
CA ASN A 43 2.04 -12.93 -7.22
C ASN A 43 1.51 -12.17 -8.43
N ILE A 44 0.78 -11.08 -8.20
CA ILE A 44 0.37 -10.12 -9.24
C ILE A 44 1.05 -8.80 -8.98
N LYS A 45 1.16 -7.97 -10.00
CA LYS A 45 1.77 -6.64 -9.87
C LYS A 45 0.72 -5.55 -9.92
N ALA A 46 0.91 -4.53 -9.09
CA ALA A 46 -0.01 -3.42 -8.95
C ALA A 46 0.36 -2.28 -9.90
N ASP A 47 -0.65 -1.57 -10.36
CA ASP A 47 -0.49 -0.32 -11.10
C ASP A 47 -0.61 0.89 -10.18
N PHE A 48 -1.37 0.76 -9.09
CA PHE A 48 -1.49 1.76 -8.05
C PHE A 48 -1.43 1.12 -6.68
N VAL A 49 -0.78 1.80 -5.74
CA VAL A 49 -0.72 1.40 -4.34
C VAL A 49 -1.16 2.57 -3.48
N PHE A 50 -2.11 2.33 -2.59
CA PHE A 50 -2.44 3.26 -1.51
C PHE A 50 -1.78 2.75 -0.24
N PHE A 51 -0.84 3.51 0.29
CA PHE A 51 0.02 3.08 1.38
C PHE A 51 -0.24 3.93 2.62
N ASP A 52 -1.11 3.43 3.47
CA ASP A 52 -1.60 4.16 4.64
C ASP A 52 -1.45 3.39 5.96
N PRO A 53 -0.28 2.86 6.30
CA PRO A 53 -0.08 2.28 7.63
C PRO A 53 -0.12 3.37 8.71
N PHE A 54 -0.24 2.98 9.97
CA PHE A 54 -0.07 3.92 11.06
C PHE A 54 1.27 4.64 10.97
N SER A 55 1.40 5.77 11.68
CA SER A 55 2.56 6.66 11.56
C SER A 55 3.90 5.93 11.72
N PRO A 56 4.98 6.45 11.11
CA PRO A 56 6.32 5.85 11.25
C PRO A 56 6.79 5.70 12.69
N SER A 57 6.33 6.57 13.59
CA SER A 57 6.66 6.47 15.00
C SER A 57 5.98 5.28 15.69
N LYS A 58 4.83 4.85 15.19
CA LYS A 58 4.06 3.73 15.76
C LYS A 58 4.42 2.39 15.13
N VAL A 59 4.67 2.37 13.83
CA VAL A 59 4.97 1.14 13.08
C VAL A 59 6.18 1.34 12.16
N PRO A 60 7.36 1.61 12.73
CA PRO A 60 8.53 1.96 11.92
C PRO A 60 8.92 0.91 10.89
N LYS A 61 8.69 -0.36 11.18
CA LYS A 61 9.05 -1.47 10.27
C LYS A 61 8.24 -1.48 8.97
N LEU A 62 7.06 -0.88 8.94
CA LEU A 62 6.29 -0.75 7.71
C LEU A 62 6.75 0.41 6.82
N TRP A 63 7.64 1.24 7.33
CA TRP A 63 8.17 2.39 6.60
C TRP A 63 9.67 2.22 6.29
N ASP A 64 10.25 1.09 6.62
CA ASP A 64 11.68 0.90 6.37
C ASP A 64 11.97 0.57 4.89
N VAL A 65 13.25 0.70 4.54
CA VAL A 65 13.69 0.53 3.15
C VAL A 65 13.41 -0.88 2.64
N ASP A 66 13.58 -1.90 3.48
CA ASP A 66 13.39 -3.29 3.05
C ASP A 66 11.94 -3.58 2.69
N PHE A 67 11.00 -3.12 3.51
CA PHE A 67 9.58 -3.29 3.19
C PHE A 67 9.17 -2.50 1.95
N LEU A 68 9.69 -1.27 1.80
CA LEU A 68 9.40 -0.45 0.63
C LEU A 68 9.96 -1.09 -0.66
N LYS A 69 11.11 -1.76 -0.58
CA LYS A 69 11.63 -2.55 -1.70
C LYS A 69 10.71 -3.71 -2.06
N ASP A 70 10.17 -4.39 -1.05
CA ASP A 70 9.22 -5.48 -1.27
C ASP A 70 7.97 -4.97 -1.98
N ILE A 71 7.42 -3.84 -1.53
CA ILE A 71 6.27 -3.21 -2.20
C ILE A 71 6.62 -2.89 -3.66
N ARG A 72 7.78 -2.26 -3.88
CA ARG A 72 8.22 -1.90 -5.23
C ARG A 72 8.31 -3.11 -6.14
N SER A 73 8.78 -4.24 -5.62
CA SER A 73 8.88 -5.48 -6.39
C SER A 73 7.53 -6.02 -6.86
N LYS A 74 6.45 -5.58 -6.24
CA LYS A 74 5.07 -5.95 -6.59
C LYS A 74 4.35 -4.88 -7.41
N MET A 75 5.10 -3.93 -7.95
CA MET A 75 4.57 -2.84 -8.76
C MET A 75 5.06 -2.94 -10.20
N ASN A 76 4.19 -2.65 -11.15
CA ASN A 76 4.57 -2.57 -12.55
C ASN A 76 5.48 -1.36 -12.80
N PRO A 77 6.30 -1.40 -13.87
CA PRO A 77 7.04 -0.19 -14.28
C PRO A 77 6.09 0.98 -14.52
N GLY A 78 6.42 2.14 -13.97
CA GLY A 78 5.58 3.33 -14.06
C GLY A 78 4.44 3.38 -13.05
N ALA A 79 4.24 2.34 -12.26
CA ALA A 79 3.21 2.32 -11.22
C ALA A 79 3.49 3.36 -10.13
N LYS A 80 2.43 3.87 -9.54
CA LYS A 80 2.49 4.92 -8.54
C LYS A 80 2.00 4.44 -7.18
N LEU A 81 2.67 4.88 -6.14
CA LEU A 81 2.25 4.70 -4.75
C LEU A 81 1.93 6.07 -4.17
N SER A 82 0.82 6.16 -3.47
CA SER A 82 0.42 7.37 -2.76
C SER A 82 0.37 7.11 -1.27
N THR A 83 0.89 8.03 -0.48
CA THR A 83 0.82 7.97 0.99
C THR A 83 0.59 9.36 1.57
N TYR A 84 -0.03 9.40 2.73
CA TYR A 84 -0.32 10.66 3.43
C TYR A 84 0.93 11.30 4.03
N SER A 85 1.96 10.52 4.32
CA SER A 85 3.13 11.01 5.02
C SER A 85 3.99 11.90 4.13
N CYS A 86 4.41 13.05 4.66
CA CYS A 86 5.37 13.95 4.01
C CYS A 86 6.67 14.05 4.80
N ALA A 87 6.89 13.17 5.77
CA ALA A 87 8.08 13.18 6.60
C ALA A 87 9.35 12.95 5.76
N LYS A 88 10.40 13.70 6.07
CA LYS A 88 11.68 13.60 5.35
C LYS A 88 12.27 12.18 5.40
N ILE A 89 12.18 11.52 6.53
CA ILE A 89 12.69 10.15 6.67
C ILE A 89 11.92 9.19 5.77
N VAL A 90 10.62 9.36 5.62
CA VAL A 90 9.79 8.54 4.74
C VAL A 90 10.19 8.74 3.28
N LYS A 91 10.29 9.99 2.85
CA LYS A 91 10.72 10.33 1.48
C LYS A 91 12.11 9.77 1.19
N GLY A 92 13.03 9.89 2.14
CA GLY A 92 14.38 9.35 2.04
C GLY A 92 14.37 7.83 1.89
N ASN A 93 13.55 7.14 2.66
CA ASN A 93 13.44 5.69 2.58
C ASN A 93 12.84 5.22 1.23
N PHE A 94 11.86 5.94 0.69
CA PHE A 94 11.36 5.64 -0.64
C PHE A 94 12.46 5.80 -1.70
N ASN A 95 13.24 6.87 -1.62
CA ASN A 95 14.37 7.06 -2.54
C ASN A 95 15.38 5.92 -2.44
N LEU A 96 15.74 5.53 -1.22
CA LEU A 96 16.68 4.43 -0.99
C LEU A 96 16.12 3.08 -1.48
N ALA A 97 14.81 2.92 -1.46
CA ALA A 97 14.16 1.73 -1.98
C ALA A 97 14.09 1.69 -3.51
N GLY A 98 14.46 2.77 -4.18
CA GLY A 98 14.51 2.84 -5.64
C GLY A 98 13.34 3.55 -6.30
N PHE A 99 12.48 4.20 -5.51
CA PHE A 99 11.41 5.02 -6.07
C PHE A 99 11.88 6.42 -6.44
N ASN A 100 11.23 7.02 -7.41
CA ASN A 100 11.28 8.47 -7.61
C ASN A 100 10.14 9.10 -6.83
N VAL A 101 10.48 10.08 -6.00
CA VAL A 101 9.54 10.69 -5.04
C VAL A 101 9.20 12.11 -5.47
N CYS A 102 7.93 12.44 -5.44
CA CYS A 102 7.45 13.81 -5.66
C CYS A 102 6.31 14.13 -4.70
N ASP A 103 5.99 15.40 -4.60
CA ASP A 103 4.87 15.83 -3.79
C ASP A 103 3.56 15.52 -4.51
N GLY A 104 2.60 15.00 -3.76
CA GLY A 104 1.25 14.83 -4.22
C GLY A 104 0.40 16.06 -3.96
N PRO A 105 -0.91 15.98 -4.18
CA PRO A 105 -1.80 17.11 -3.94
C PRO A 105 -1.90 17.48 -2.46
N VAL A 106 -2.14 18.76 -2.19
CA VAL A 106 -2.49 19.26 -0.87
C VAL A 106 -4.01 19.17 -0.73
N VAL A 107 -4.48 18.25 0.10
CA VAL A 107 -5.90 18.01 0.29
C VAL A 107 -6.22 18.04 1.78
N GLY A 108 -6.97 19.05 2.21
CA GLY A 108 -7.45 19.15 3.59
C GLY A 108 -6.38 19.39 4.65
N ARG A 109 -5.16 19.74 4.26
CA ARG A 109 -4.06 20.02 5.20
C ARG A 109 -3.02 20.91 4.55
N ARG A 110 -2.06 21.43 5.34
CA ARG A 110 -1.02 22.35 4.84
C ARG A 110 0.03 21.67 3.99
N SER A 111 0.39 20.43 4.33
CA SER A 111 1.47 19.71 3.67
C SER A 111 0.93 18.86 2.52
N PRO A 112 1.69 18.71 1.43
CA PRO A 112 1.31 17.79 0.38
C PRO A 112 1.45 16.33 0.85
N SER A 113 0.73 15.45 0.19
CA SER A 113 0.99 14.01 0.28
C SER A 113 2.28 13.66 -0.46
N THR A 114 2.66 12.40 -0.42
CA THR A 114 3.85 11.92 -1.14
C THR A 114 3.43 10.92 -2.22
N ILE A 115 3.99 11.08 -3.41
CA ILE A 115 3.86 10.14 -4.52
C ILE A 115 5.22 9.51 -4.78
N ALA A 116 5.25 8.19 -4.81
CA ALA A 116 6.44 7.42 -5.15
C ALA A 116 6.19 6.64 -6.44
N VAL A 117 7.07 6.77 -7.41
CA VAL A 117 6.90 6.16 -8.74
C VAL A 117 7.95 5.08 -8.94
N ASN A 118 7.50 3.91 -9.38
CA ASN A 118 8.39 2.84 -9.80
C ASN A 118 8.80 3.06 -11.25
N ASN A 119 10.04 3.47 -11.48
CA ASN A 119 10.55 3.84 -12.80
C ASN A 119 11.27 2.71 -13.53
N GLU A 120 11.14 1.51 -13.08
CA GLU A 120 11.72 0.40 -13.82
C GLU A 120 10.82 -0.17 -14.86
#